data_f37bf75cf31db6d1262ecc9a7bdfa41c
#
_entry.id   f37bf75cf31db6d1262ecc9a7bdfa41c
#
_cell.length_a   1.000
_cell.length_b   1.000
_cell.length_c   1.000
_cell.angle_alpha   90.00
_cell.angle_beta   90.00
_cell.angle_gamma   90.00
#
_symmetry.space_group_name_H-M   'P 1'
#
loop_
_entity.id
_entity.type
_entity.pdbx_description
1 polymer ?
#
loop_
_entity_poly.entity_id
_entity_poly.type
_entity_poly.pdbx_seq_one_letter_code
_entity_poly.pdbx_strand_id
1 'polypeptide(L)'
;TGLNPKSSQLYLLGILLFHKEKIELIQYFAESVLDEEEILEQFFQLCKTKRVLISFNGEGFDNRFIETIAKSYGKLPLHLNLKQLDLFKLIRKRKKFYGLESASLKSCERFLGIHREDRGSGGELISVYQDYLQNKNSEKKNLLLLHNREDIQNLPALFSFLAYENIFPGNIHFQRVELLVRD
;
A
#
# COMPACT_ATOMS: atom_id res chain seq x y z
N THR A 1 -2.63 -7.68 5.73
CA THR A 1 -2.54 -7.53 7.21
C THR A 1 -3.93 -7.64 7.82
N GLY A 2 -4.02 -8.23 9.01
CA GLY A 2 -5.27 -8.27 9.77
C GLY A 2 -5.60 -6.93 10.43
N LEU A 3 -6.83 -6.78 10.93
CA LEU A 3 -7.27 -5.53 11.57
C LEU A 3 -6.66 -5.31 12.97
N ASN A 4 -6.23 -6.37 13.64
CA ASN A 4 -5.64 -6.30 14.99
C ASN A 4 -4.27 -7.01 15.00
N PRO A 5 -3.16 -6.28 15.23
CA PRO A 5 -1.82 -6.87 15.21
C PRO A 5 -1.56 -7.89 16.31
N LYS A 6 -2.38 -7.95 17.36
CA LYS A 6 -2.25 -8.94 18.43
C LYS A 6 -2.89 -10.30 18.11
N SER A 7 -3.81 -10.32 17.16
CA SER A 7 -4.57 -11.52 16.76
C SER A 7 -4.52 -11.80 15.26
N SER A 8 -3.79 -11.02 14.51
CA SER A 8 -3.69 -11.12 13.06
C SER A 8 -2.23 -11.21 12.64
N GLN A 9 -1.99 -11.83 11.50
CA GLN A 9 -0.67 -12.11 10.94
C GLN A 9 -0.30 -11.11 9.83
N LEU A 10 0.99 -10.81 9.70
CA LEU A 10 1.56 -10.15 8.53
C LEU A 10 1.73 -11.20 7.42
N TYR A 11 0.71 -11.40 6.61
CA TYR A 11 0.73 -12.42 5.57
C TYR A 11 1.14 -11.92 4.18
N LEU A 12 1.07 -10.62 3.96
CA LEU A 12 1.41 -10.03 2.66
C LEU A 12 1.92 -8.61 2.87
N LEU A 13 3.10 -8.34 2.35
CA LEU A 13 3.71 -7.03 2.35
C LEU A 13 4.21 -6.71 0.95
N GLY A 14 3.65 -5.66 0.37
CA GLY A 14 4.04 -5.19 -0.96
C GLY A 14 4.81 -3.89 -0.90
N ILE A 15 5.77 -3.72 -1.80
CA ILE A 15 6.64 -2.56 -1.89
C ILE A 15 6.89 -2.22 -3.35
N LEU A 16 6.86 -0.93 -3.66
CA LEU A 16 7.30 -0.40 -4.94
C LEU A 16 8.64 0.34 -4.75
N LEU A 17 9.66 -0.12 -5.42
CA LEU A 17 11.00 0.45 -5.37
C LEU A 17 11.29 1.25 -6.64
N PHE A 18 11.76 2.47 -6.46
CA PHE A 18 12.23 3.31 -7.55
C PHE A 18 13.75 3.24 -7.65
N HIS A 19 14.24 2.79 -8.78
CA HIS A 19 15.65 2.81 -9.19
C HIS A 19 15.82 3.82 -10.33
N LYS A 20 17.08 4.14 -10.67
CA LYS A 20 17.34 5.12 -11.75
C LYS A 20 16.71 4.72 -13.09
N GLU A 21 16.67 3.44 -13.40
CA GLU A 21 16.28 2.92 -14.72
C GLU A 21 15.08 1.98 -14.69
N LYS A 22 14.60 1.61 -13.51
CA LYS A 22 13.46 0.69 -13.37
C LYS A 22 12.63 0.98 -12.13
N ILE A 23 11.36 0.61 -12.22
CA ILE A 23 10.45 0.48 -11.08
C ILE A 23 10.28 -1.00 -10.82
N GLU A 24 10.42 -1.42 -9.57
CA GLU A 24 10.33 -2.81 -9.17
C GLU A 24 9.25 -2.98 -8.10
N LEU A 25 8.27 -3.84 -8.37
CA LEU A 25 7.25 -4.21 -7.41
C LEU A 25 7.63 -5.55 -6.79
N ILE A 26 7.76 -5.57 -5.48
CA ILE A 26 8.08 -6.76 -4.68
C ILE A 26 6.89 -7.06 -3.80
N GLN A 27 6.49 -8.32 -3.73
CA GLN A 27 5.46 -8.81 -2.82
C GLN A 27 6.02 -9.99 -2.03
N TYR A 28 6.09 -9.83 -0.71
CA TYR A 28 6.43 -10.91 0.23
C TYR A 28 5.13 -11.53 0.74
N PHE A 29 4.91 -12.79 0.42
CA PHE A 29 3.70 -13.53 0.75
C PHE A 29 4.01 -14.69 1.69
N ALA A 30 3.30 -14.79 2.81
CA ALA A 30 3.42 -15.90 3.75
C ALA A 30 2.64 -17.13 3.24
N GLU A 31 3.37 -18.17 2.88
CA GLU A 31 2.79 -19.48 2.55
C GLU A 31 2.30 -20.22 3.80
N SER A 32 2.86 -19.87 4.94
CA SER A 32 2.51 -20.40 6.25
C SER A 32 2.57 -19.31 7.32
N VAL A 33 2.08 -19.62 8.53
CA VAL A 33 2.18 -18.70 9.67
C VAL A 33 3.62 -18.47 10.12
N LEU A 34 4.55 -19.36 9.76
CA LEU A 34 5.96 -19.31 10.15
C LEU A 34 6.76 -18.30 9.30
N ASP A 35 6.23 -17.86 8.16
CA ASP A 35 6.95 -16.99 7.22
C ASP A 35 6.88 -15.51 7.61
N GLU A 36 6.10 -15.16 8.63
CA GLU A 36 5.88 -13.77 9.08
C GLU A 36 7.18 -13.08 9.47
N GLU A 37 8.03 -13.78 10.21
CA GLU A 37 9.32 -13.23 10.67
C GLU A 37 10.26 -12.95 9.50
N GLU A 38 10.32 -13.85 8.52
CA GLU A 38 11.13 -13.66 7.32
C GLU A 38 10.66 -12.47 6.48
N ILE A 39 9.35 -12.32 6.28
CA ILE A 39 8.78 -11.15 5.59
C ILE A 39 9.22 -9.86 6.27
N LEU A 40 9.15 -9.82 7.59
CA LEU A 40 9.56 -8.66 8.37
C LEU A 40 11.05 -8.34 8.20
N GLU A 41 11.90 -9.38 8.22
CA GLU A 41 13.35 -9.23 8.02
C GLU A 41 13.69 -8.69 6.63
N GLN A 42 13.10 -9.27 5.60
CA GLN A 42 13.29 -8.81 4.22
C GLN A 42 12.89 -7.33 4.06
N PHE A 43 11.76 -6.95 4.63
CA PHE A 43 11.33 -5.55 4.65
C PHE A 43 12.33 -4.65 5.36
N PHE A 44 12.81 -5.05 6.54
CA PHE A 44 13.77 -4.24 7.30
C PHE A 44 15.13 -4.13 6.63
N GLN A 45 15.59 -5.14 5.88
CA GLN A 45 16.80 -5.02 5.06
C GLN A 45 16.63 -3.93 3.99
N LEU A 46 15.48 -3.88 3.32
CA LEU A 46 15.19 -2.80 2.37
C LEU A 46 15.17 -1.42 3.06
N CYS A 47 14.57 -1.31 4.24
CA CYS A 47 14.51 -0.06 4.99
C CYS A 47 15.90 0.54 5.28
N LYS A 48 16.93 -0.29 5.51
CA LYS A 48 18.30 0.18 5.76
C LYS A 48 18.89 0.97 4.59
N THR A 49 18.40 0.75 3.38
CA THR A 49 18.93 1.37 2.16
C THR A 49 18.08 2.53 1.65
N LYS A 50 16.95 2.81 2.29
CA LYS A 50 15.99 3.82 1.85
C LYS A 50 15.97 5.00 2.82
N ARG A 51 15.42 6.12 2.37
CA ARG A 51 15.34 7.37 3.17
C ARG A 51 13.89 7.79 3.45
N VAL A 52 12.98 7.42 2.57
CA VAL A 52 11.58 7.83 2.61
C VAL A 52 10.70 6.61 2.41
N LEU A 53 9.64 6.52 3.20
CA LEU A 53 8.54 5.58 3.03
C LEU A 53 7.28 6.36 2.67
N ILE A 54 6.74 6.07 1.49
CA ILE A 54 5.47 6.63 1.03
C ILE A 54 4.39 5.57 1.22
N SER A 55 3.29 5.96 1.85
CA SER A 55 2.18 5.04 2.14
C SER A 55 0.83 5.71 1.96
N PHE A 56 -0.23 4.93 2.01
CA PHE A 56 -1.60 5.43 2.10
C PHE A 56 -2.25 4.92 3.39
N ASN A 57 -2.45 5.80 4.37
CA ASN A 57 -2.89 5.50 5.74
C ASN A 57 -1.92 4.59 6.53
N GLY A 58 -0.67 4.49 6.09
CA GLY A 58 0.33 3.63 6.72
C GLY A 58 0.68 4.07 8.14
N GLU A 59 0.75 5.37 8.41
CA GLU A 59 1.02 5.88 9.76
C GLU A 59 -0.13 5.55 10.74
N GLY A 60 -1.36 5.51 10.24
CA GLY A 60 -2.52 5.16 11.06
C GLY A 60 -2.68 3.67 11.32
N PHE A 61 -2.20 2.82 10.41
CA PHE A 61 -2.47 1.40 10.42
C PHE A 61 -1.20 0.54 10.26
N ASP A 62 -0.57 0.52 9.08
CA ASP A 62 0.50 -0.43 8.76
C ASP A 62 1.73 -0.28 9.66
N ASN A 63 2.14 0.96 9.97
CA ASN A 63 3.29 1.20 10.83
C ASN A 63 3.09 0.63 12.23
N ARG A 64 1.90 0.81 12.82
CA ARG A 64 1.58 0.25 14.13
C ARG A 64 1.50 -1.27 14.11
N PHE A 65 0.97 -1.81 13.02
CA PHE A 65 0.89 -3.24 12.82
C PHE A 65 2.30 -3.85 12.77
N ILE A 66 3.14 -3.34 11.87
CA ILE A 66 4.52 -3.80 11.69
C ILE A 66 5.35 -3.60 12.98
N GLU A 67 5.18 -2.46 13.67
CA GLU A 67 5.85 -2.22 14.96
C GLU A 67 5.47 -3.26 16.02
N THR A 68 4.18 -3.62 16.11
CA THR A 68 3.70 -4.61 17.06
C THR A 68 4.27 -5.99 16.76
N ILE A 69 4.25 -6.40 15.48
CA ILE A 69 4.83 -7.68 15.07
C ILE A 69 6.37 -7.68 15.29
N ALA A 70 7.06 -6.59 14.95
CA ALA A 70 8.50 -6.49 15.20
C ALA A 70 8.84 -6.71 16.67
N LYS A 71 8.09 -6.08 17.58
CA LYS A 71 8.27 -6.23 19.03
C LYS A 71 8.04 -7.66 19.51
N SER A 72 7.06 -8.39 18.95
CA SER A 72 6.81 -9.79 19.33
C SER A 72 7.97 -10.71 18.96
N TYR A 73 8.74 -10.37 17.94
CA TYR A 73 9.97 -11.07 17.52
C TYR A 73 11.24 -10.45 18.12
N GLY A 74 11.15 -9.52 19.08
CA GLY A 74 12.30 -8.84 19.67
C GLY A 74 13.10 -7.98 18.70
N LYS A 75 12.49 -7.54 17.58
CA LYS A 75 13.15 -6.76 16.52
C LYS A 75 12.85 -5.26 16.64
N LEU A 76 13.82 -4.44 16.23
CA LEU A 76 13.62 -3.00 16.12
C LEU A 76 12.79 -2.64 14.88
N PRO A 77 11.79 -1.76 14.99
CA PRO A 77 10.94 -1.38 13.87
C PRO A 77 11.63 -0.37 12.93
N LEU A 78 12.58 -0.85 12.12
CA LEU A 78 13.47 -0.02 11.29
C LEU A 78 12.75 0.90 10.30
N HIS A 79 11.54 0.55 9.86
CA HIS A 79 10.72 1.39 8.99
C HIS A 79 10.35 2.74 9.61
N LEU A 80 10.31 2.84 10.95
CA LEU A 80 10.04 4.10 11.66
C LEU A 80 11.20 5.09 11.59
N ASN A 81 12.41 4.63 11.24
CA ASN A 81 13.57 5.50 11.03
C ASN A 81 13.53 6.25 9.69
N LEU A 82 12.64 5.84 8.77
CA LEU A 82 12.46 6.50 7.48
C LEU A 82 11.60 7.76 7.63
N LYS A 83 11.83 8.75 6.77
CA LYS A 83 10.88 9.85 6.62
C LYS A 83 9.56 9.32 6.11
N GLN A 84 8.49 9.56 6.84
CA GLN A 84 7.15 9.07 6.51
C GLN A 84 6.41 10.12 5.67
N LEU A 85 5.82 9.67 4.55
CA LEU A 85 4.90 10.47 3.75
C LEU A 85 3.60 9.69 3.55
N ASP A 86 2.59 10.04 4.35
CA ASP A 86 1.28 9.41 4.28
C ASP A 86 0.32 10.23 3.38
N LEU A 87 0.06 9.71 2.19
CA LEU A 87 -0.79 10.38 1.20
C LEU A 87 -2.24 10.53 1.67
N PHE A 88 -2.74 9.61 2.49
CA PHE A 88 -4.07 9.71 3.07
C PHE A 88 -4.26 11.00 3.87
N LYS A 89 -3.25 11.42 4.64
CA LYS A 89 -3.31 12.66 5.43
C LYS A 89 -3.49 13.90 4.56
N LEU A 90 -2.85 13.91 3.38
CA LEU A 90 -2.96 15.00 2.41
C LEU A 90 -4.36 15.01 1.76
N ILE A 91 -4.82 13.84 1.31
CA ILE A 91 -6.15 13.67 0.70
C ILE A 91 -7.26 14.04 1.69
N ARG A 92 -7.19 13.54 2.94
CA ARG A 92 -8.21 13.77 3.95
C ARG A 92 -8.48 15.26 4.19
N LYS A 93 -7.41 16.07 4.19
CA LYS A 93 -7.51 17.53 4.36
C LYS A 93 -8.20 18.21 3.18
N ARG A 94 -8.09 17.66 1.97
CA ARG A 94 -8.58 18.25 0.72
C ARG A 94 -9.76 17.49 0.10
N LYS A 95 -10.30 16.48 0.79
CA LYS A 95 -11.39 15.63 0.30
C LYS A 95 -12.55 16.41 -0.32
N LYS A 96 -13.02 17.46 0.38
CA LYS A 96 -14.15 18.29 -0.10
C LYS A 96 -13.77 19.11 -1.32
N PHE A 97 -12.53 19.61 -1.37
CA PHE A 97 -12.02 20.38 -2.49
C PHE A 97 -11.99 19.56 -3.79
N TYR A 98 -11.59 18.28 -3.69
CA TYR A 98 -11.59 17.36 -4.82
C TYR A 98 -12.95 16.72 -5.12
N GLY A 99 -13.98 17.01 -4.35
CA GLY A 99 -15.30 16.40 -4.53
C GLY A 99 -15.34 14.89 -4.29
N LEU A 100 -14.39 14.34 -3.50
CA LEU A 100 -14.32 12.91 -3.25
C LEU A 100 -15.45 12.45 -2.30
N GLU A 101 -16.07 11.32 -2.62
CA GLU A 101 -17.08 10.68 -1.76
C GLU A 101 -16.45 10.24 -0.43
N SER A 102 -15.26 9.66 -0.49
CA SER A 102 -14.47 9.22 0.66
C SER A 102 -12.99 9.54 0.46
N ALA A 103 -12.21 9.52 1.56
CA ALA A 103 -10.75 9.65 1.46
C ALA A 103 -10.05 8.27 1.28
N SER A 104 -10.77 7.24 0.84
CA SER A 104 -10.17 5.91 0.58
C SER A 104 -9.31 5.94 -0.69
N LEU A 105 -8.35 5.00 -0.77
CA LEU A 105 -7.50 4.85 -1.96
C LEU A 105 -8.35 4.60 -3.20
N LYS A 106 -9.34 3.70 -3.15
CA LYS A 106 -10.27 3.41 -4.26
C LYS A 106 -11.06 4.65 -4.72
N SER A 107 -11.40 5.57 -3.81
CA SER A 107 -12.06 6.84 -4.19
C SER A 107 -11.09 7.78 -4.92
N CYS A 108 -9.83 7.83 -4.49
CA CYS A 108 -8.78 8.62 -5.15
C CYS A 108 -8.46 8.07 -6.54
N GLU A 109 -8.36 6.74 -6.67
CA GLU A 109 -8.11 6.07 -7.94
C GLU A 109 -9.21 6.35 -8.96
N ARG A 110 -10.48 6.23 -8.57
CA ARG A 110 -11.62 6.60 -9.43
C ARG A 110 -11.56 8.07 -9.86
N PHE A 111 -11.21 8.96 -8.94
CA PHE A 111 -11.05 10.39 -9.24
C PHE A 111 -9.95 10.64 -10.28
N LEU A 112 -8.85 9.87 -10.22
CA LEU A 112 -7.76 9.92 -11.20
C LEU A 112 -8.05 9.13 -12.50
N GLY A 113 -9.22 8.50 -12.63
CA GLY A 113 -9.56 7.67 -13.78
C GLY A 113 -8.88 6.31 -13.80
N ILE A 114 -8.33 5.87 -12.67
CA ILE A 114 -7.68 4.56 -12.54
C ILE A 114 -8.75 3.50 -12.27
N HIS A 115 -8.80 2.48 -13.12
CA HIS A 115 -9.68 1.34 -12.98
C HIS A 115 -8.94 0.17 -12.32
N ARG A 116 -9.62 -0.52 -11.40
CA ARG A 116 -9.10 -1.71 -10.71
C ARG A 116 -9.79 -2.96 -11.23
N GLU A 117 -9.04 -4.04 -11.32
CA GLU A 117 -9.57 -5.39 -11.54
C GLU A 117 -10.07 -5.97 -10.21
N ASP A 118 -9.38 -5.65 -9.10
CA ASP A 118 -9.80 -6.06 -7.76
C ASP A 118 -11.07 -5.35 -7.30
N ARG A 119 -12.09 -6.17 -6.95
CA ARG A 119 -13.37 -5.71 -6.43
C ARG A 119 -13.54 -5.96 -4.93
N GLY A 120 -12.59 -6.67 -4.30
CA GLY A 120 -12.62 -7.05 -2.88
C GLY A 120 -12.51 -5.87 -1.92
N SER A 121 -12.98 -6.06 -0.71
CA SER A 121 -12.74 -5.16 0.42
C SER A 121 -11.63 -5.71 1.31
N GLY A 122 -10.81 -4.83 1.90
CA GLY A 122 -9.70 -5.26 2.77
C GLY A 122 -10.10 -6.17 3.93
N GLY A 123 -11.34 -6.03 4.44
CA GLY A 123 -11.86 -6.90 5.52
C GLY A 123 -12.10 -8.34 5.09
N GLU A 124 -12.54 -8.56 3.85
CA GLU A 124 -12.80 -9.90 3.30
C GLU A 124 -11.50 -10.66 3.05
N LEU A 125 -10.40 -9.98 2.77
CA LEU A 125 -9.12 -10.60 2.42
C LEU A 125 -8.50 -11.40 3.58
N ILE A 126 -8.86 -11.09 4.82
CA ILE A 126 -8.40 -11.86 5.98
C ILE A 126 -8.98 -13.29 5.93
N SER A 127 -10.28 -13.42 5.66
CA SER A 127 -10.91 -14.74 5.50
C SER A 127 -10.38 -15.49 4.28
N VAL A 128 -10.12 -14.78 3.18
CA VAL A 128 -9.51 -15.36 1.97
C VAL A 128 -8.12 -15.95 2.28
N TYR A 129 -7.32 -15.26 3.09
CA TYR A 129 -6.00 -15.77 3.49
C TYR A 129 -6.12 -16.99 4.43
N GLN A 130 -7.05 -16.96 5.40
CA GLN A 130 -7.30 -18.11 6.28
C GLN A 130 -7.71 -19.34 5.49
N ASP A 131 -8.61 -19.18 4.53
CA ASP A 131 -9.01 -20.24 3.62
C ASP A 131 -7.83 -20.73 2.75
N TYR A 132 -6.96 -19.80 2.30
CA TYR A 132 -5.75 -20.17 1.58
C TYR A 132 -4.81 -21.05 2.41
N LEU A 133 -4.62 -20.73 3.68
CA LEU A 133 -3.78 -21.55 4.57
C LEU A 133 -4.27 -22.99 4.69
N GLN A 134 -5.58 -23.19 4.67
CA GLN A 134 -6.19 -24.54 4.76
C GLN A 134 -6.12 -25.31 3.46
N ASN A 135 -6.41 -24.67 2.34
CA ASN A 135 -6.68 -25.34 1.06
C ASN A 135 -5.58 -25.14 0.01
N LYS A 136 -4.64 -24.21 0.23
CA LYS A 136 -3.58 -23.81 -0.72
C LYS A 136 -4.11 -23.45 -2.12
N ASN A 137 -5.33 -22.89 -2.17
CA ASN A 137 -5.98 -22.54 -3.43
C ASN A 137 -5.26 -21.37 -4.10
N SER A 138 -4.73 -21.60 -5.31
CA SER A 138 -3.98 -20.61 -6.09
C SER A 138 -4.80 -19.38 -6.49
N GLU A 139 -6.12 -19.53 -6.72
CA GLU A 139 -6.99 -18.41 -7.07
C GLU A 139 -7.11 -17.43 -5.90
N LYS A 140 -7.22 -17.95 -4.66
CA LYS A 140 -7.24 -17.12 -3.44
C LYS A 140 -5.92 -16.38 -3.25
N LYS A 141 -4.78 -17.06 -3.47
CA LYS A 141 -3.47 -16.41 -3.45
C LYS A 141 -3.39 -15.29 -4.49
N ASN A 142 -3.79 -15.56 -5.72
CA ASN A 142 -3.78 -14.58 -6.79
C ASN A 142 -4.67 -13.36 -6.49
N LEU A 143 -5.84 -13.58 -5.88
CA LEU A 143 -6.71 -12.49 -5.43
C LEU A 143 -6.02 -11.59 -4.40
N LEU A 144 -5.36 -12.18 -3.41
CA LEU A 144 -4.61 -11.43 -2.39
C LEU A 144 -3.47 -10.64 -3.00
N LEU A 145 -2.70 -11.26 -3.89
CA LEU A 145 -1.59 -10.62 -4.59
C LEU A 145 -2.08 -9.48 -5.51
N LEU A 146 -3.18 -9.70 -6.24
CA LEU A 146 -3.78 -8.68 -7.11
C LEU A 146 -4.20 -7.44 -6.30
N HIS A 147 -4.95 -7.65 -5.21
CA HIS A 147 -5.40 -6.54 -4.35
C HIS A 147 -4.22 -5.71 -3.84
N ASN A 148 -3.23 -6.37 -3.27
CA ASN A 148 -2.04 -5.69 -2.74
C ASN A 148 -1.21 -5.02 -3.84
N ARG A 149 -1.09 -5.66 -5.01
CA ARG A 149 -0.40 -5.06 -6.17
C ARG A 149 -1.06 -3.74 -6.58
N GLU A 150 -2.37 -3.72 -6.72
CA GLU A 150 -3.10 -2.54 -7.15
C GLU A 150 -3.05 -1.42 -6.12
N ASP A 151 -3.08 -1.75 -4.82
CA ASP A 151 -2.92 -0.77 -3.75
C ASP A 151 -1.57 -0.05 -3.81
N ILE A 152 -0.54 -0.69 -4.35
CA ILE A 152 0.82 -0.15 -4.36
C ILE A 152 1.15 0.50 -5.71
N GLN A 153 0.86 -0.19 -6.82
CA GLN A 153 1.25 0.27 -8.16
C GLN A 153 0.59 1.60 -8.55
N ASN A 154 -0.56 1.92 -7.94
CA ASN A 154 -1.31 3.14 -8.23
C ASN A 154 -0.89 4.34 -7.35
N LEU A 155 -0.13 4.12 -6.27
CA LEU A 155 0.35 5.20 -5.39
C LEU A 155 1.20 6.25 -6.11
N PRO A 156 2.09 5.91 -7.08
CA PRO A 156 2.86 6.92 -7.80
C PRO A 156 2.00 7.94 -8.55
N ALA A 157 0.89 7.53 -9.13
CA ALA A 157 -0.04 8.43 -9.81
C ALA A 157 -0.65 9.43 -8.81
N LEU A 158 -1.11 8.93 -7.67
CA LEU A 158 -1.64 9.78 -6.60
C LEU A 158 -0.58 10.70 -6.00
N PHE A 159 0.64 10.20 -5.79
CA PHE A 159 1.77 11.02 -5.34
C PHE A 159 2.10 12.13 -6.32
N SER A 160 2.19 11.83 -7.61
CA SER A 160 2.48 12.80 -8.66
C SER A 160 1.39 13.87 -8.75
N PHE A 161 0.13 13.48 -8.67
CA PHE A 161 -0.99 14.41 -8.61
C PHE A 161 -0.88 15.36 -7.42
N LEU A 162 -0.65 14.85 -6.21
CA LEU A 162 -0.52 15.66 -5.00
C LEU A 162 0.74 16.55 -5.01
N ALA A 163 1.84 16.08 -5.58
CA ALA A 163 3.06 16.87 -5.73
C ALA A 163 2.83 18.05 -6.68
N TYR A 164 2.16 17.82 -7.79
CA TYR A 164 1.78 18.87 -8.75
C TYR A 164 0.87 19.92 -8.12
N GLU A 165 -0.18 19.50 -7.41
CA GLU A 165 -1.09 20.37 -6.66
C GLU A 165 -0.37 21.25 -5.62
N ASN A 166 0.62 20.70 -4.92
CA ASN A 166 1.39 21.46 -3.93
C ASN A 166 2.35 22.46 -4.57
N ILE A 167 2.85 22.19 -5.78
CA ILE A 167 3.75 23.10 -6.50
C ILE A 167 2.94 24.25 -7.15
N PHE A 168 1.71 23.96 -7.60
CA PHE A 168 0.85 24.93 -8.29
C PHE A 168 -0.55 25.05 -7.64
N PRO A 169 -0.65 25.47 -6.38
CA PRO A 169 -1.93 25.54 -5.70
C PRO A 169 -2.88 26.53 -6.39
N GLY A 170 -4.00 26.05 -6.84
CA GLY A 170 -5.14 26.87 -7.27
C GLY A 170 -5.27 27.15 -8.77
N ASN A 171 -4.42 26.63 -9.65
CA ASN A 171 -4.47 26.88 -11.10
C ASN A 171 -4.90 25.67 -11.95
N ILE A 172 -5.35 24.58 -11.33
CA ILE A 172 -5.70 23.38 -12.08
C ILE A 172 -7.21 23.30 -12.28
N HIS A 173 -7.68 23.90 -13.39
CA HIS A 173 -8.89 23.41 -14.03
C HIS A 173 -8.50 22.15 -14.81
N PHE A 174 -8.87 20.96 -14.30
CA PHE A 174 -8.67 19.73 -15.02
C PHE A 174 -9.50 19.74 -16.31
N GLN A 175 -8.86 20.10 -17.41
CA GLN A 175 -9.24 19.54 -18.69
C GLN A 175 -8.67 18.12 -18.72
N ARG A 176 -9.53 17.15 -19.06
CA ARG A 176 -9.25 15.72 -19.20
C ARG A 176 -7.85 15.49 -19.78
N VAL A 177 -6.92 14.94 -18.98
CA VAL A 177 -5.62 14.48 -19.45
C VAL A 177 -5.84 13.08 -20.01
N GLU A 178 -5.84 12.94 -21.31
CA GLU A 178 -5.76 11.64 -21.97
C GLU A 178 -4.29 11.20 -21.90
N LEU A 179 -4.01 10.18 -21.09
CA LEU A 179 -2.74 9.48 -21.15
C LEU A 179 -2.71 8.70 -22.46
N LEU A 180 -2.01 9.21 -23.45
CA LEU A 180 -1.66 8.45 -24.65
C LEU A 180 -0.66 7.37 -24.20
N VAL A 181 -1.14 6.19 -23.90
CA VAL A 181 -0.31 4.99 -23.85
C VAL A 181 0.06 4.67 -25.29
N ARG A 182 1.30 4.93 -25.66
CA ARG A 182 1.85 4.41 -26.93
C ARG A 182 2.24 2.96 -26.70
N ASP A 183 1.65 2.07 -27.48
CA ASP A 183 2.01 0.65 -27.59
C ASP A 183 3.50 0.47 -27.92
#